data_cd0b305bf7d07dc8981244e85209c541
#
_entry.id   cd0b305bf7d07dc8981244e85209c541
#
_cell.length_a   1.000
_cell.length_b   1.000
_cell.length_c   1.000
_cell.angle_alpha   90.00
_cell.angle_beta   90.00
_cell.angle_gamma   90.00
#
_symmetry.space_group_name_H-M   'P 1'
#
loop_
_entity.id
_entity.type
_entity.pdbx_description
1 polymer ?
#
loop_
_entity_poly.entity_id
_entity_poly.type
_entity_poly.pdbx_seq_one_letter_code
_entity_poly.pdbx_strand_id
1 'polypeptide(L)'
;MNKKGFHPTEIIFSTTTACNLHCGHCFINREPKQLAISDAVALIESCVSYGSGIDRIGFSGGEPFLYMDFLIEVTKATVAHDLMFDQIMTNGDWWRDEADLSATLQKLYDAGYDGKIGLSWDSYHGQSTKRMETFIRKVQEIFGEDSINVQTVDDINKEGGSLPLAPEAVVATPSTGSGPATTASSATSSAGDTPATPPANIPVYHLPRTYPSDDSRAWQARRWFKEDYCEGPGQILYVHADGNIAPCCGFANENPALFIGTIHDSFETIMQKAAANPMIKICYEEGLSHYRRHGIKKSLRSQGKKLPGKCSDICSFCDYVCKINNQ
;
A
#
# COMPACT_ATOMS: atom_id res chain seq x y z
N MET A 1 -4.44 -5.36 26.21
CA MET A 1 -3.63 -6.55 25.91
C MET A 1 -4.00 -7.00 24.52
N ASN A 2 -3.14 -6.80 23.51
CA ASN A 2 -3.41 -7.29 22.17
C ASN A 2 -3.54 -8.81 22.23
N LYS A 3 -4.69 -9.34 21.78
CA LYS A 3 -4.85 -10.78 21.62
C LYS A 3 -3.80 -11.26 20.60
N LYS A 4 -3.02 -12.28 20.97
CA LYS A 4 -2.15 -12.94 19.99
C LYS A 4 -3.01 -13.59 18.92
N GLY A 5 -2.54 -13.51 17.67
CA GLY A 5 -3.24 -14.06 16.51
C GLY A 5 -3.66 -12.99 15.51
N PHE A 6 -4.17 -13.42 14.38
CA PHE A 6 -4.67 -12.57 13.33
C PHE A 6 -6.15 -12.24 13.57
N HIS A 7 -6.47 -10.96 13.78
CA HIS A 7 -7.81 -10.46 14.09
C HIS A 7 -8.08 -9.21 13.27
N PRO A 8 -8.44 -9.34 11.99
CA PRO A 8 -8.64 -8.17 11.13
C PRO A 8 -9.83 -7.35 11.58
N THR A 9 -9.67 -6.03 11.56
CA THR A 9 -10.73 -5.05 11.86
C THR A 9 -11.05 -4.16 10.67
N GLU A 10 -10.33 -4.33 9.56
CA GLU A 10 -10.43 -3.47 8.39
C GLU A 10 -10.28 -4.29 7.09
N ILE A 11 -10.97 -3.85 6.03
CA ILE A 11 -10.72 -4.29 4.66
C ILE A 11 -10.13 -3.12 3.89
N ILE A 12 -8.98 -3.33 3.22
CA ILE A 12 -8.44 -2.39 2.25
C ILE A 12 -8.55 -3.01 0.86
N PHE A 13 -9.25 -2.34 -0.04
CA PHE A 13 -9.36 -2.76 -1.44
C PHE A 13 -8.31 -2.07 -2.30
N SER A 14 -7.41 -2.85 -2.91
CA SER A 14 -6.57 -2.42 -4.02
C SER A 14 -7.43 -2.45 -5.30
N THR A 15 -8.09 -1.34 -5.59
CA THR A 15 -9.20 -1.27 -6.55
C THR A 15 -8.80 -1.64 -7.97
N THR A 16 -7.59 -1.24 -8.37
CA THR A 16 -7.02 -1.45 -9.71
C THR A 16 -5.50 -1.40 -9.66
N THR A 17 -4.84 -2.05 -10.60
CA THR A 17 -3.39 -1.90 -10.84
C THR A 17 -3.07 -0.73 -11.78
N ALA A 18 -4.08 -0.14 -12.45
CA ALA A 18 -3.89 1.02 -13.31
C ALA A 18 -3.44 2.24 -12.49
N CYS A 19 -2.47 2.97 -13.00
CA CYS A 19 -1.99 4.22 -12.40
C CYS A 19 -1.51 5.15 -13.51
N ASN A 20 -1.76 6.44 -13.35
CA ASN A 20 -1.28 7.49 -14.25
C ASN A 20 0.19 7.86 -14.02
N LEU A 21 0.78 7.46 -12.88
CA LEU A 21 2.20 7.67 -12.54
C LEU A 21 3.04 6.41 -12.72
N HIS A 22 4.38 6.60 -12.80
CA HIS A 22 5.37 5.53 -12.96
C HIS A 22 6.50 5.68 -11.94
N CYS A 23 6.13 5.64 -10.64
CA CYS A 23 7.06 5.85 -9.54
C CYS A 23 8.10 4.73 -9.46
N GLY A 24 9.39 5.10 -9.28
CA GLY A 24 10.50 4.13 -9.25
C GLY A 24 10.53 3.19 -8.05
N HIS A 25 9.72 3.47 -7.01
CA HIS A 25 9.58 2.64 -5.81
C HIS A 25 8.30 1.81 -5.78
N CYS A 26 7.47 1.87 -6.85
CA CYS A 26 6.20 1.18 -6.90
C CYS A 26 6.38 -0.34 -6.96
N PHE A 27 5.69 -1.07 -6.08
CA PHE A 27 5.73 -2.53 -6.00
C PHE A 27 4.60 -3.21 -6.79
N ILE A 28 3.58 -2.45 -7.22
CA ILE A 28 2.40 -2.99 -7.88
C ILE A 28 2.78 -3.52 -9.26
N ASN A 29 2.41 -4.79 -9.53
CA ASN A 29 2.48 -5.35 -10.87
C ASN A 29 1.50 -4.60 -11.77
N ARG A 30 2.01 -4.03 -12.87
CA ARG A 30 1.25 -3.15 -13.76
C ARG A 30 0.45 -3.89 -14.85
N GLU A 31 0.34 -5.21 -14.79
CA GLU A 31 -0.63 -5.91 -15.61
C GLU A 31 -2.03 -5.38 -15.26
N PRO A 32 -2.82 -4.92 -16.25
CA PRO A 32 -4.11 -4.30 -15.97
C PRO A 32 -5.06 -5.29 -15.28
N LYS A 33 -5.39 -5.01 -14.03
CA LYS A 33 -6.38 -5.74 -13.23
C LYS A 33 -7.28 -4.77 -12.52
N GLN A 34 -8.52 -5.14 -12.33
CA GLN A 34 -9.52 -4.38 -11.58
C GLN A 34 -10.37 -5.37 -10.78
N LEU A 35 -10.66 -5.02 -9.54
CA LEU A 35 -11.63 -5.78 -8.75
C LEU A 35 -13.04 -5.62 -9.31
N ALA A 36 -13.80 -6.70 -9.32
CA ALA A 36 -15.23 -6.62 -9.61
C ALA A 36 -15.96 -5.99 -8.42
N ILE A 37 -16.82 -5.01 -8.71
CA ILE A 37 -17.61 -4.30 -7.68
C ILE A 37 -18.49 -5.29 -6.91
N SER A 38 -19.16 -6.21 -7.62
CA SER A 38 -20.02 -7.24 -7.01
C SER A 38 -19.27 -8.11 -6.00
N ASP A 39 -18.02 -8.45 -6.29
CA ASP A 39 -17.23 -9.32 -5.41
C ASP A 39 -16.78 -8.57 -4.15
N ALA A 40 -16.43 -7.27 -4.29
CA ALA A 40 -16.09 -6.43 -3.15
C ALA A 40 -17.28 -6.24 -2.22
N VAL A 41 -18.47 -5.98 -2.76
CA VAL A 41 -19.72 -5.87 -1.99
C VAL A 41 -20.05 -7.19 -1.31
N ALA A 42 -19.96 -8.33 -2.02
CA ALA A 42 -20.22 -9.64 -1.45
C ALA A 42 -19.26 -10.00 -0.30
N LEU A 43 -17.98 -9.59 -0.39
CA LEU A 43 -17.03 -9.78 0.71
C LEU A 43 -17.42 -8.95 1.94
N ILE A 44 -17.82 -7.69 1.78
CA ILE A 44 -18.34 -6.84 2.88
C ILE A 44 -19.54 -7.53 3.53
N GLU A 45 -20.54 -7.94 2.75
CA GLU A 45 -21.72 -8.65 3.23
C GLU A 45 -21.38 -9.94 3.98
N SER A 46 -20.42 -10.71 3.48
CA SER A 46 -19.92 -11.92 4.14
C SER A 46 -19.30 -11.60 5.51
N CYS A 47 -18.50 -10.54 5.60
CA CYS A 47 -17.87 -10.12 6.86
C CYS A 47 -18.92 -9.65 7.88
N VAL A 48 -19.87 -8.83 7.46
CA VAL A 48 -20.94 -8.31 8.31
C VAL A 48 -21.83 -9.44 8.81
N SER A 49 -22.28 -10.32 7.90
CA SER A 49 -23.17 -11.45 8.23
C SER A 49 -22.53 -12.44 9.19
N TYR A 50 -21.21 -12.62 9.13
CA TYR A 50 -20.47 -13.48 10.05
C TYR A 50 -20.28 -12.85 11.45
N GLY A 51 -20.42 -11.52 11.57
CA GLY A 51 -20.05 -10.80 12.80
C GLY A 51 -18.53 -10.75 13.00
N SER A 52 -17.79 -10.45 11.94
CA SER A 52 -16.32 -10.56 11.85
C SER A 52 -15.55 -9.63 12.80
N GLY A 53 -16.17 -8.53 13.25
CA GLY A 53 -15.49 -7.43 13.95
C GLY A 53 -14.78 -6.46 12.99
N ILE A 54 -14.91 -6.63 11.68
CA ILE A 54 -14.50 -5.63 10.71
C ILE A 54 -15.45 -4.44 10.81
N ASP A 55 -14.88 -3.26 11.03
CA ASP A 55 -15.62 -2.01 11.22
C ASP A 55 -15.18 -0.90 10.25
N ARG A 56 -14.13 -1.13 9.45
CA ARG A 56 -13.56 -0.13 8.55
C ARG A 56 -13.29 -0.63 7.14
N ILE A 57 -13.44 0.30 6.18
CA ILE A 57 -13.12 0.08 4.76
C ILE A 57 -12.14 1.17 4.31
N GLY A 58 -11.03 0.74 3.70
CA GLY A 58 -10.04 1.60 3.08
C GLY A 58 -9.86 1.28 1.60
N PHE A 59 -9.25 2.20 0.85
CA PHE A 59 -9.00 2.03 -0.57
C PHE A 59 -7.55 2.36 -0.92
N SER A 60 -6.98 1.55 -1.80
CA SER A 60 -5.62 1.66 -2.31
C SER A 60 -5.56 1.12 -3.73
N GLY A 61 -4.36 0.86 -4.25
CA GLY A 61 -4.15 0.24 -5.55
C GLY A 61 -3.07 0.96 -6.34
N GLY A 62 -3.19 0.95 -7.67
CA GLY A 62 -2.42 1.82 -8.55
C GLY A 62 -2.82 3.28 -8.29
N GLU A 63 -3.91 3.72 -8.89
CA GLU A 63 -4.58 4.97 -8.54
C GLU A 63 -6.09 4.73 -8.44
N PRO A 64 -6.67 4.73 -7.22
CA PRO A 64 -8.08 4.41 -7.02
C PRO A 64 -9.05 5.31 -7.76
N PHE A 65 -8.73 6.59 -7.91
CA PHE A 65 -9.58 7.56 -8.61
C PHE A 65 -9.68 7.31 -10.13
N LEU A 66 -8.86 6.43 -10.69
CA LEU A 66 -9.06 5.94 -12.06
C LEU A 66 -10.20 4.92 -12.18
N TYR A 67 -10.75 4.45 -11.04
CA TYR A 67 -11.87 3.51 -11.01
C TYR A 67 -12.99 4.02 -10.10
N MET A 68 -13.56 5.18 -10.48
CA MET A 68 -14.57 5.89 -9.68
C MET A 68 -15.84 5.08 -9.41
N ASP A 69 -16.30 4.28 -10.37
CA ASP A 69 -17.50 3.45 -10.17
C ASP A 69 -17.31 2.46 -9.01
N PHE A 70 -16.11 1.91 -8.85
CA PHE A 70 -15.79 1.05 -7.73
C PHE A 70 -15.83 1.83 -6.40
N LEU A 71 -15.17 3.01 -6.35
CA LEU A 71 -15.18 3.84 -5.14
C LEU A 71 -16.60 4.20 -4.73
N ILE A 72 -17.44 4.62 -5.67
CA ILE A 72 -18.82 5.03 -5.41
C ILE A 72 -19.67 3.85 -4.90
N GLU A 73 -19.66 2.71 -5.59
CA GLU A 73 -20.55 1.60 -5.25
C GLU A 73 -20.11 0.89 -3.94
N VAL A 74 -18.80 0.74 -3.71
CA VAL A 74 -18.31 0.19 -2.44
C VAL A 74 -18.53 1.17 -1.28
N THR A 75 -18.42 2.50 -1.53
CA THR A 75 -18.80 3.51 -0.53
C THR A 75 -20.26 3.36 -0.13
N LYS A 76 -21.19 3.25 -1.08
CA LYS A 76 -22.62 3.04 -0.79
C LYS A 76 -22.88 1.77 0.02
N ALA A 77 -22.19 0.67 -0.33
CA ALA A 77 -22.29 -0.58 0.43
C ALA A 77 -21.77 -0.43 1.86
N THR A 78 -20.65 0.29 2.04
CA THR A 78 -20.03 0.59 3.34
C THR A 78 -21.02 1.36 4.23
N VAL A 79 -21.64 2.42 3.69
CA VAL A 79 -22.65 3.23 4.39
C VAL A 79 -23.89 2.40 4.73
N ALA A 80 -24.37 1.55 3.80
CA ALA A 80 -25.54 0.71 4.01
C ALA A 80 -25.38 -0.31 5.16
N HIS A 81 -24.14 -0.65 5.51
CA HIS A 81 -23.79 -1.58 6.60
C HIS A 81 -23.28 -0.88 7.87
N ASP A 82 -23.42 0.44 7.97
CA ASP A 82 -22.95 1.25 9.11
C ASP A 82 -21.44 1.04 9.43
N LEU A 83 -20.61 0.77 8.40
CA LEU A 83 -19.17 0.66 8.55
C LEU A 83 -18.51 2.03 8.39
N MET A 84 -17.39 2.22 9.06
CA MET A 84 -16.58 3.44 8.96
C MET A 84 -15.65 3.38 7.74
N PHE A 85 -15.14 4.54 7.35
CA PHE A 85 -14.02 4.61 6.41
C PHE A 85 -12.70 4.85 7.15
N ASP A 86 -11.62 4.23 6.66
CA ASP A 86 -10.25 4.62 7.02
C ASP A 86 -9.79 5.74 6.08
N GLN A 87 -9.17 5.39 4.97
CA GLN A 87 -8.71 6.38 4.00
C GLN A 87 -8.68 5.83 2.57
N ILE A 88 -8.71 6.76 1.61
CA ILE A 88 -8.35 6.48 0.21
C ILE A 88 -6.91 6.95 0.01
N MET A 89 -6.01 6.02 -0.30
CA MET A 89 -4.64 6.37 -0.69
C MET A 89 -4.59 6.77 -2.15
N THR A 90 -4.13 7.97 -2.45
CA THR A 90 -4.06 8.52 -3.81
C THR A 90 -2.76 9.27 -4.05
N ASN A 91 -2.34 9.30 -5.32
CA ASN A 91 -1.26 10.18 -5.75
C ASN A 91 -1.72 11.64 -5.98
N GLY A 92 -3.02 11.91 -6.02
CA GLY A 92 -3.59 13.26 -6.15
C GLY A 92 -3.35 13.95 -7.49
N ASP A 93 -2.81 13.28 -8.51
CA ASP A 93 -2.44 13.90 -9.82
C ASP A 93 -3.19 13.31 -11.02
N TRP A 94 -4.30 12.65 -10.80
CA TRP A 94 -5.11 11.95 -11.81
C TRP A 94 -6.10 12.85 -12.57
N TRP A 95 -6.35 14.04 -12.10
CA TRP A 95 -7.36 14.96 -12.65
C TRP A 95 -6.81 15.82 -13.83
N ARG A 96 -7.67 16.22 -14.74
CA ARG A 96 -7.34 17.01 -15.93
C ARG A 96 -7.23 18.50 -15.62
N ASP A 97 -8.26 19.03 -14.97
CA ASP A 97 -8.40 20.44 -14.57
C ASP A 97 -9.16 20.54 -13.23
N GLU A 98 -9.23 21.74 -12.67
CA GLU A 98 -9.84 21.97 -11.35
C GLU A 98 -11.35 21.67 -11.34
N ALA A 99 -12.05 21.83 -12.47
CA ALA A 99 -13.46 21.48 -12.57
C ALA A 99 -13.68 19.96 -12.53
N ASP A 100 -12.83 19.19 -13.23
CA ASP A 100 -12.80 17.74 -13.21
C ASP A 100 -12.50 17.21 -11.81
N LEU A 101 -11.50 17.78 -11.13
CA LEU A 101 -11.17 17.46 -9.74
C LEU A 101 -12.37 17.68 -8.81
N SER A 102 -12.96 18.88 -8.85
CA SER A 102 -14.10 19.21 -7.99
C SER A 102 -15.31 18.29 -8.26
N ALA A 103 -15.64 18.04 -9.53
CA ALA A 103 -16.74 17.17 -9.89
C ALA A 103 -16.53 15.71 -9.44
N THR A 104 -15.29 15.21 -9.52
CA THR A 104 -14.96 13.84 -9.12
C THR A 104 -15.02 13.68 -7.59
N LEU A 105 -14.43 14.61 -6.85
CA LEU A 105 -14.49 14.62 -5.39
C LEU A 105 -15.92 14.77 -4.88
N GLN A 106 -16.74 15.63 -5.52
CA GLN A 106 -18.15 15.82 -5.17
C GLN A 106 -18.96 14.53 -5.34
N LYS A 107 -18.75 13.76 -6.42
CA LYS A 107 -19.43 12.47 -6.62
C LYS A 107 -19.14 11.48 -5.48
N LEU A 108 -17.90 11.46 -5.00
CA LEU A 108 -17.50 10.60 -3.89
C LEU A 108 -18.17 11.04 -2.57
N TYR A 109 -18.20 12.36 -2.32
CA TYR A 109 -18.87 12.95 -1.18
C TYR A 109 -20.39 12.65 -1.21
N ASP A 110 -21.03 12.83 -2.36
CA ASP A 110 -22.46 12.57 -2.55
C ASP A 110 -22.82 11.07 -2.39
N ALA A 111 -21.85 10.17 -2.62
CA ALA A 111 -22.00 8.74 -2.33
C ALA A 111 -21.95 8.40 -0.83
N GLY A 112 -21.58 9.36 0.03
CA GLY A 112 -21.53 9.24 1.48
C GLY A 112 -20.16 8.93 2.06
N TYR A 113 -19.07 9.12 1.28
CA TYR A 113 -17.72 8.96 1.82
C TYR A 113 -17.37 10.07 2.81
N ASP A 114 -17.02 9.71 4.04
CA ASP A 114 -16.61 10.63 5.12
C ASP A 114 -15.25 10.29 5.73
N GLY A 115 -14.49 9.40 5.08
CA GLY A 115 -13.15 9.01 5.50
C GLY A 115 -12.06 10.03 5.16
N LYS A 116 -10.82 9.67 5.43
CA LYS A 116 -9.64 10.49 5.10
C LYS A 116 -9.21 10.29 3.65
N ILE A 117 -8.60 11.32 3.09
CA ILE A 117 -7.83 11.22 1.84
C ILE A 117 -6.33 11.22 2.21
N GLY A 118 -5.66 10.11 1.94
CA GLY A 118 -4.22 9.95 2.16
C GLY A 118 -3.45 10.32 0.89
N LEU A 119 -2.86 11.51 0.85
CA LEU A 119 -2.10 11.98 -0.29
C LEU A 119 -0.65 11.48 -0.23
N SER A 120 -0.25 10.64 -1.20
CA SER A 120 1.15 10.26 -1.38
C SER A 120 1.90 11.39 -2.09
N TRP A 121 2.75 12.10 -1.36
CA TRP A 121 3.49 13.24 -1.90
C TRP A 121 4.94 13.22 -1.46
N ASP A 122 5.81 12.83 -2.38
CA ASP A 122 7.25 12.76 -2.18
C ASP A 122 8.01 12.89 -3.52
N SER A 123 9.34 12.89 -3.45
CA SER A 123 10.22 13.05 -4.60
C SER A 123 10.09 11.93 -5.65
N TYR A 124 9.59 10.75 -5.30
CA TYR A 124 9.42 9.62 -6.22
C TYR A 124 8.20 9.75 -7.13
N HIS A 125 7.20 10.53 -6.71
CA HIS A 125 5.96 10.72 -7.45
C HIS A 125 6.10 11.78 -8.55
N GLY A 126 7.00 12.76 -8.39
CA GLY A 126 7.27 13.80 -9.41
C GLY A 126 6.11 14.77 -9.65
N GLN A 127 5.16 14.88 -8.72
CA GLN A 127 4.02 15.78 -8.83
C GLN A 127 4.46 17.24 -8.63
N SER A 128 3.78 18.17 -9.33
CA SER A 128 4.05 19.59 -9.11
C SER A 128 3.40 20.11 -7.82
N THR A 129 4.11 20.94 -7.09
CA THR A 129 3.63 21.59 -5.86
C THR A 129 2.27 22.25 -6.07
N LYS A 130 2.11 23.03 -7.13
CA LYS A 130 0.87 23.73 -7.45
C LYS A 130 -0.33 22.78 -7.60
N ARG A 131 -0.13 21.60 -8.22
CA ARG A 131 -1.20 20.61 -8.37
C ARG A 131 -1.56 19.99 -7.02
N MET A 132 -0.57 19.69 -6.19
CA MET A 132 -0.82 19.12 -4.85
C MET A 132 -1.51 20.13 -3.92
N GLU A 133 -1.11 21.38 -3.92
CA GLU A 133 -1.79 22.46 -3.19
C GLU A 133 -3.25 22.63 -3.66
N THR A 134 -3.49 22.56 -4.98
CA THR A 134 -4.86 22.62 -5.54
C THR A 134 -5.68 21.42 -5.09
N PHE A 135 -5.11 20.20 -5.13
CA PHE A 135 -5.76 18.98 -4.68
C PHE A 135 -6.14 19.08 -3.21
N ILE A 136 -5.19 19.44 -2.34
CA ILE A 136 -5.40 19.62 -0.90
C ILE A 136 -6.54 20.60 -0.63
N ARG A 137 -6.49 21.77 -1.23
CA ARG A 137 -7.53 22.80 -1.07
C ARG A 137 -8.91 22.27 -1.47
N LYS A 138 -9.02 21.57 -2.60
CA LYS A 138 -10.30 21.02 -3.07
C LYS A 138 -10.84 19.89 -2.19
N VAL A 139 -9.97 19.05 -1.65
CA VAL A 139 -10.38 18.05 -0.68
C VAL A 139 -10.93 18.73 0.57
N GLN A 140 -10.24 19.72 1.11
CA GLN A 140 -10.69 20.47 2.29
C GLN A 140 -11.99 21.26 2.05
N GLU A 141 -12.17 21.84 0.86
CA GLU A 141 -13.41 22.55 0.49
C GLU A 141 -14.63 21.62 0.48
N ILE A 142 -14.47 20.35 0.10
CA ILE A 142 -15.59 19.41 -0.08
C ILE A 142 -15.79 18.53 1.17
N PHE A 143 -14.73 18.01 1.76
CA PHE A 143 -14.80 17.04 2.86
C PHE A 143 -14.51 17.66 4.25
N GLY A 144 -14.03 18.92 4.31
CA GLY A 144 -13.65 19.61 5.54
C GLY A 144 -12.14 19.62 5.81
N GLU A 145 -11.72 20.50 6.72
CA GLU A 145 -10.29 20.79 6.98
C GLU A 145 -9.48 19.57 7.40
N ASP A 146 -10.08 18.67 8.20
CA ASP A 146 -9.40 17.49 8.76
C ASP A 146 -9.45 16.26 7.84
N SER A 147 -9.97 16.38 6.61
CA SER A 147 -10.23 15.26 5.71
C SER A 147 -9.00 14.72 4.99
N ILE A 148 -7.86 15.39 5.05
CA ILE A 148 -6.65 15.05 4.30
C ILE A 148 -5.43 14.89 5.20
N ASN A 149 -4.57 13.93 4.85
CA ASN A 149 -3.21 13.82 5.37
C ASN A 149 -2.22 13.59 4.23
N VAL A 150 -0.95 13.88 4.48
CA VAL A 150 0.14 13.61 3.54
C VAL A 150 0.98 12.46 4.06
N GLN A 151 1.30 11.52 3.17
CA GLN A 151 2.24 10.44 3.42
C GLN A 151 3.47 10.62 2.53
N THR A 152 4.65 10.62 3.14
CA THR A 152 5.91 10.88 2.45
C THR A 152 7.02 9.96 2.97
N VAL A 153 7.95 9.61 2.10
CA VAL A 153 9.22 8.95 2.46
C VAL A 153 10.38 9.94 2.50
N ASP A 154 10.15 11.20 2.14
CA ASP A 154 11.15 12.26 2.17
C ASP A 154 11.36 12.79 3.59
N ASP A 155 12.61 13.15 3.92
CA ASP A 155 12.96 13.75 5.19
C ASP A 155 12.88 15.28 5.08
N ILE A 156 11.70 15.85 5.33
CA ILE A 156 11.44 17.29 5.21
C ILE A 156 12.19 18.14 6.28
N ASN A 157 12.78 17.51 7.29
CA ASN A 157 13.52 18.21 8.36
C ASN A 157 15.00 18.45 8.04
N LYS A 158 15.49 17.99 6.90
CA LYS A 158 16.86 18.26 6.44
C LYS A 158 16.89 19.51 5.57
N GLU A 159 16.95 20.67 6.20
CA GLU A 159 17.32 21.90 5.50
C GLU A 159 18.67 21.70 4.79
N GLY A 160 18.70 21.82 3.46
CA GLY A 160 19.90 21.96 2.64
C GLY A 160 20.61 20.67 2.21
N GLY A 161 20.01 19.50 2.37
CA GLY A 161 20.55 18.27 1.81
C GLY A 161 20.09 18.08 0.36
N SER A 162 20.99 18.27 -0.63
CA SER A 162 20.75 17.74 -1.98
C SER A 162 20.52 16.23 -1.88
N LEU A 163 19.31 15.78 -2.26
CA LEU A 163 19.01 14.36 -2.37
C LEU A 163 20.03 13.71 -3.31
N PRO A 164 20.61 12.55 -2.99
CA PRO A 164 21.33 11.78 -3.98
C PRO A 164 20.37 11.49 -5.12
N LEU A 165 20.75 11.87 -6.33
CA LEU A 165 20.08 11.49 -7.57
C LEU A 165 19.69 10.01 -7.47
N ALA A 166 18.44 9.69 -7.82
CA ALA A 166 17.99 8.31 -7.91
C ALA A 166 19.05 7.51 -8.68
N PRO A 167 19.46 6.31 -8.22
CA PRO A 167 20.32 5.48 -9.02
C PRO A 167 19.61 5.24 -10.35
N GLU A 168 20.32 5.50 -11.44
CA GLU A 168 19.85 5.24 -12.81
C GLU A 168 19.17 3.87 -12.82
N ALA A 169 17.95 3.83 -13.36
CA ALA A 169 17.24 2.59 -13.56
C ALA A 169 18.16 1.64 -14.31
N VAL A 170 18.48 0.51 -13.69
CA VAL A 170 19.16 -0.58 -14.41
C VAL A 170 18.17 -1.06 -15.45
N VAL A 171 18.35 -0.59 -16.67
CA VAL A 171 17.62 -1.06 -17.84
C VAL A 171 18.01 -2.52 -18.02
N ALA A 172 17.08 -3.40 -17.64
CA ALA A 172 17.17 -4.80 -18.06
C ALA A 172 17.09 -4.81 -19.59
N THR A 173 18.17 -5.19 -20.25
CA THR A 173 18.22 -5.32 -21.70
C THR A 173 17.22 -6.39 -22.15
N PRO A 174 16.22 -6.06 -22.98
CA PRO A 174 15.38 -7.07 -23.58
C PRO A 174 16.15 -7.74 -24.74
N SER A 175 16.09 -9.04 -24.78
CA SER A 175 16.54 -9.83 -25.93
C SER A 175 15.76 -9.41 -27.18
N THR A 176 16.51 -9.30 -28.27
CA THR A 176 16.14 -8.87 -29.61
C THR A 176 14.84 -9.45 -30.14
N GLY A 177 13.88 -8.56 -30.44
CA GLY A 177 12.73 -8.80 -31.32
C GLY A 177 12.42 -7.51 -32.08
N SER A 178 12.64 -7.53 -33.38
CA SER A 178 12.50 -6.39 -34.29
C SER A 178 11.05 -6.00 -34.57
N GLY A 179 10.68 -4.74 -34.27
CA GLY A 179 9.45 -4.06 -34.71
C GLY A 179 9.61 -2.54 -34.68
N PRO A 180 8.98 -1.75 -35.59
CA PRO A 180 9.40 -0.41 -35.94
C PRO A 180 9.06 0.63 -34.85
N ALA A 181 9.99 1.56 -34.68
CA ALA A 181 9.95 2.68 -33.76
C ALA A 181 8.88 3.72 -34.18
N THR A 182 7.97 4.04 -33.27
CA THR A 182 7.20 5.29 -33.28
C THR A 182 7.87 6.26 -32.31
N THR A 183 8.19 7.44 -32.80
CA THR A 183 8.86 8.52 -32.11
C THR A 183 8.01 9.07 -30.97
N ALA A 184 8.44 8.86 -29.73
CA ALA A 184 7.91 9.53 -28.57
C ALA A 184 8.63 10.87 -28.37
N SER A 185 7.87 11.96 -28.36
CA SER A 185 8.29 13.32 -28.06
C SER A 185 8.88 13.40 -26.65
N SER A 186 10.11 13.87 -26.55
CA SER A 186 10.81 14.15 -25.29
C SER A 186 10.18 15.40 -24.64
N ALA A 187 9.41 15.21 -23.56
CA ALA A 187 9.08 16.30 -22.66
C ALA A 187 10.32 16.59 -21.78
N THR A 188 10.93 17.75 -22.00
CA THR A 188 11.99 18.31 -21.17
C THR A 188 11.41 18.71 -19.82
N SER A 189 11.79 18.00 -18.75
CA SER A 189 11.55 18.42 -17.37
C SER A 189 12.38 19.66 -17.07
N SER A 190 11.73 20.77 -16.76
CA SER A 190 12.38 21.98 -16.24
C SER A 190 12.89 21.70 -14.81
N ALA A 191 14.21 21.73 -14.66
CA ALA A 191 14.86 21.72 -13.35
C ALA A 191 14.50 22.99 -12.58
N GLY A 192 14.03 22.87 -11.31
CA GLY A 192 14.03 23.98 -10.41
C GLY A 192 12.90 24.10 -9.39
N ASP A 193 12.25 23.01 -8.95
CA ASP A 193 11.37 23.10 -7.78
C ASP A 193 12.04 22.48 -6.54
N THR A 194 12.24 23.29 -5.52
CA THR A 194 12.60 22.87 -4.16
C THR A 194 11.58 21.85 -3.68
N PRO A 195 11.95 20.80 -2.91
CA PRO A 195 10.98 19.86 -2.36
C PRO A 195 9.91 20.64 -1.60
N ALA A 196 8.68 20.52 -2.06
CA ALA A 196 7.57 21.31 -1.54
C ALA A 196 7.21 20.82 -0.14
N THR A 197 7.08 21.74 0.77
CA THR A 197 6.61 21.46 2.14
C THR A 197 5.08 21.55 2.13
N PRO A 198 4.36 20.52 2.61
CA PRO A 198 2.91 20.61 2.79
C PRO A 198 2.51 21.81 3.67
N PRO A 199 1.31 22.38 3.48
CA PRO A 199 0.81 23.45 4.34
C PRO A 199 0.88 23.06 5.83
N ALA A 200 1.22 24.01 6.69
CA ALA A 200 1.54 23.77 8.10
C ALA A 200 0.42 23.14 8.96
N ASN A 201 -0.81 23.18 8.47
CA ASN A 201 -2.01 22.65 9.16
C ASN A 201 -2.39 21.22 8.74
N ILE A 202 -1.62 20.57 7.86
CA ILE A 202 -1.95 19.22 7.35
C ILE A 202 -1.07 18.19 8.06
N PRO A 203 -1.65 17.11 8.63
CA PRO A 203 -0.88 16.03 9.21
C PRO A 203 0.04 15.38 8.16
N VAL A 204 1.33 15.26 8.48
CA VAL A 204 2.33 14.62 7.62
C VAL A 204 2.86 13.37 8.31
N TYR A 205 2.70 12.23 7.66
CA TYR A 205 3.21 10.95 8.13
C TYR A 205 4.45 10.55 7.34
N HIS A 206 5.57 10.39 8.06
CA HIS A 206 6.83 9.92 7.49
C HIS A 206 6.87 8.40 7.48
N LEU A 207 6.84 7.82 6.29
CA LEU A 207 6.94 6.39 6.12
C LEU A 207 8.41 5.95 6.05
N PRO A 208 8.77 4.80 6.64
CA PRO A 208 10.11 4.26 6.49
C PRO A 208 10.34 3.85 5.03
N ARG A 209 11.58 4.03 4.55
CA ARG A 209 12.00 3.47 3.27
C ARG A 209 12.18 1.96 3.42
N THR A 210 11.28 1.20 2.82
CA THR A 210 11.34 -0.26 2.79
C THR A 210 12.02 -0.72 1.50
N TYR A 211 12.86 -1.74 1.61
CA TYR A 211 13.56 -2.35 0.47
C TYR A 211 13.21 -3.83 0.37
N PRO A 212 13.09 -4.40 -0.87
CA PRO A 212 13.00 -5.84 -1.07
C PRO A 212 14.14 -6.58 -0.38
N SER A 213 13.89 -7.78 0.09
CA SER A 213 14.88 -8.56 0.84
C SER A 213 16.09 -9.03 0.01
N ASP A 214 16.01 -8.97 -1.31
CA ASP A 214 17.11 -9.20 -2.25
C ASP A 214 17.94 -7.94 -2.53
N ASP A 215 17.45 -6.77 -2.13
CA ASP A 215 18.24 -5.53 -2.17
C ASP A 215 19.21 -5.48 -0.98
N SER A 216 20.49 -5.23 -1.27
CA SER A 216 21.53 -5.14 -0.23
C SER A 216 21.25 -4.05 0.82
N ARG A 217 20.52 -2.98 0.45
CA ARG A 217 20.16 -1.88 1.35
C ARG A 217 19.25 -2.32 2.49
N ALA A 218 18.44 -3.37 2.29
CA ALA A 218 17.61 -3.95 3.35
C ALA A 218 18.41 -4.48 4.54
N TRP A 219 19.71 -4.83 4.34
CA TRP A 219 20.55 -5.53 5.29
C TRP A 219 21.69 -4.72 5.89
N GLN A 220 21.77 -3.43 5.59
CA GLN A 220 22.87 -2.56 6.02
C GLN A 220 22.60 -1.82 7.34
N ALA A 221 21.55 -2.18 8.06
CA ALA A 221 21.19 -1.54 9.31
C ALA A 221 22.22 -1.80 10.42
N ARG A 222 22.47 -0.78 11.25
CA ARG A 222 23.31 -0.95 12.46
C ARG A 222 22.61 -1.77 13.55
N ARG A 223 21.29 -1.71 13.62
CA ARG A 223 20.43 -2.38 14.60
C ARG A 223 19.31 -3.14 13.88
N TRP A 224 18.82 -4.19 14.51
CA TRP A 224 17.63 -4.89 14.09
C TRP A 224 16.37 -4.09 14.41
N PHE A 225 15.29 -4.37 13.67
CA PHE A 225 13.95 -3.93 14.06
C PHE A 225 13.62 -4.44 15.48
N LYS A 226 12.74 -3.72 16.18
CA LYS A 226 12.39 -3.99 17.59
C LYS A 226 11.04 -4.67 17.75
N GLU A 227 10.17 -4.49 16.78
CA GLU A 227 8.81 -4.99 16.74
C GLU A 227 8.81 -6.52 16.78
N ASP A 228 7.98 -7.13 17.64
CA ASP A 228 7.81 -8.60 17.66
C ASP A 228 6.72 -9.01 16.68
N TYR A 229 5.60 -8.29 16.68
CA TYR A 229 4.43 -8.54 15.84
C TYR A 229 4.23 -7.44 14.83
N CYS A 230 3.50 -7.75 13.77
CA CYS A 230 3.09 -6.72 12.81
C CYS A 230 1.87 -5.96 13.39
N GLU A 231 2.14 -4.83 14.05
CA GLU A 231 1.11 -3.98 14.68
C GLU A 231 0.70 -2.81 13.77
N GLY A 232 1.57 -2.34 12.88
CA GLY A 232 1.34 -1.20 12.00
C GLY A 232 0.49 -1.59 10.79
N PRO A 233 1.08 -2.12 9.71
CA PRO A 233 0.35 -2.45 8.48
C PRO A 233 -0.41 -3.78 8.55
N GLY A 234 -0.46 -4.47 9.71
CA GLY A 234 -1.11 -5.75 9.90
C GLY A 234 -2.52 -5.67 10.46
N GLN A 235 -3.15 -6.85 10.66
CA GLN A 235 -4.52 -6.98 11.19
C GLN A 235 -5.62 -6.44 10.27
N ILE A 236 -5.40 -6.54 8.97
CA ILE A 236 -6.36 -6.13 7.94
C ILE A 236 -6.58 -7.25 6.92
N LEU A 237 -7.67 -7.18 6.17
CA LEU A 237 -7.84 -7.93 4.93
C LEU A 237 -7.46 -7.00 3.77
N TYR A 238 -6.25 -7.17 3.23
CA TYR A 238 -5.84 -6.45 2.03
C TYR A 238 -6.22 -7.24 0.79
N VAL A 239 -7.17 -6.73 0.03
CA VAL A 239 -7.69 -7.37 -1.18
C VAL A 239 -6.95 -6.81 -2.39
N HIS A 240 -6.08 -7.61 -3.00
CA HIS A 240 -5.35 -7.23 -4.20
C HIS A 240 -6.27 -7.10 -5.41
N ALA A 241 -5.88 -6.31 -6.40
CA ALA A 241 -6.66 -6.09 -7.62
C ALA A 241 -6.91 -7.36 -8.46
N ASP A 242 -6.22 -8.46 -8.17
CA ASP A 242 -6.45 -9.79 -8.74
C ASP A 242 -7.35 -10.69 -7.87
N GLY A 243 -7.88 -10.14 -6.79
CA GLY A 243 -8.75 -10.85 -5.87
C GLY A 243 -8.07 -11.67 -4.79
N ASN A 244 -6.75 -11.79 -4.76
CA ASN A 244 -6.04 -12.43 -3.65
C ASN A 244 -6.14 -11.60 -2.37
N ILE A 245 -6.18 -12.25 -1.22
CA ILE A 245 -6.27 -11.57 0.09
C ILE A 245 -5.02 -11.83 0.90
N ALA A 246 -4.38 -10.76 1.39
CA ALA A 246 -3.24 -10.77 2.29
C ALA A 246 -3.61 -10.18 3.68
N PRO A 247 -2.85 -10.47 4.76
CA PRO A 247 -3.18 -10.06 6.13
C PRO A 247 -2.69 -8.65 6.49
N CYS A 248 -2.09 -7.92 5.55
CA CYS A 248 -1.48 -6.62 5.79
C CYS A 248 -1.40 -5.79 4.51
N CYS A 249 -1.23 -4.47 4.65
CA CYS A 249 -0.93 -3.54 3.55
C CYS A 249 0.57 -3.20 3.44
N GLY A 250 1.44 -3.91 4.15
CA GLY A 250 2.89 -3.68 4.07
C GLY A 250 3.50 -4.27 2.81
N PHE A 251 4.70 -3.82 2.47
CA PHE A 251 5.46 -4.21 1.29
C PHE A 251 5.48 -5.73 0.98
N ALA A 252 5.56 -6.57 2.04
CA ALA A 252 5.64 -8.03 1.87
C ALA A 252 4.33 -8.67 1.41
N ASN A 253 3.20 -7.96 1.39
CA ASN A 253 1.87 -8.50 1.10
C ASN A 253 1.72 -9.05 -0.33
N GLU A 254 2.57 -8.62 -1.26
CA GLU A 254 2.63 -9.15 -2.63
C GLU A 254 3.18 -10.60 -2.68
N ASN A 255 3.74 -11.10 -1.56
CA ASN A 255 4.30 -12.45 -1.54
C ASN A 255 3.20 -13.49 -1.33
N PRO A 256 3.04 -14.48 -2.26
CA PRO A 256 2.00 -15.51 -2.16
C PRO A 256 2.02 -16.32 -0.86
N ALA A 257 3.16 -16.38 -0.14
CA ALA A 257 3.24 -17.04 1.17
C ALA A 257 2.34 -16.39 2.22
N LEU A 258 1.97 -15.13 2.02
CA LEU A 258 1.05 -14.38 2.91
C LEU A 258 -0.40 -14.48 2.47
N PHE A 259 -0.72 -15.05 1.31
CA PHE A 259 -2.10 -15.12 0.86
C PHE A 259 -2.92 -16.05 1.75
N ILE A 260 -4.05 -15.53 2.23
CA ILE A 260 -4.97 -16.18 3.18
C ILE A 260 -6.33 -16.48 2.55
N GLY A 261 -6.50 -16.22 1.28
CA GLY A 261 -7.74 -16.48 0.55
C GLY A 261 -7.88 -15.64 -0.70
N THR A 262 -9.07 -15.62 -1.22
CA THR A 262 -9.49 -14.83 -2.37
C THR A 262 -10.79 -14.10 -2.06
N ILE A 263 -11.11 -13.08 -2.84
CA ILE A 263 -12.33 -12.27 -2.70
C ILE A 263 -13.62 -13.10 -2.82
N HIS A 264 -13.55 -14.31 -3.38
CA HIS A 264 -14.67 -15.25 -3.52
C HIS A 264 -14.85 -16.18 -2.32
N ASP A 265 -13.90 -16.18 -1.38
CA ASP A 265 -14.01 -16.97 -0.16
C ASP A 265 -14.93 -16.26 0.86
N SER A 266 -15.70 -17.04 1.64
CA SER A 266 -16.38 -16.47 2.81
C SER A 266 -15.38 -16.02 3.89
N PHE A 267 -15.77 -15.07 4.73
CA PHE A 267 -14.92 -14.62 5.83
C PHE A 267 -14.44 -15.79 6.71
N GLU A 268 -15.32 -16.74 7.01
CA GLU A 268 -14.95 -17.95 7.77
C GLU A 268 -13.85 -18.73 7.07
N THR A 269 -13.95 -18.94 5.76
CA THR A 269 -12.95 -19.65 4.95
C THR A 269 -11.61 -18.91 4.96
N ILE A 270 -11.62 -17.58 4.83
CA ILE A 270 -10.41 -16.75 4.90
C ILE A 270 -9.74 -16.93 6.27
N MET A 271 -10.49 -16.88 7.37
CA MET A 271 -9.94 -17.05 8.71
C MET A 271 -9.41 -18.47 8.96
N GLN A 272 -10.05 -19.51 8.41
CA GLN A 272 -9.55 -20.89 8.47
C GLN A 272 -8.22 -21.03 7.71
N LYS A 273 -8.11 -20.46 6.50
CA LYS A 273 -6.87 -20.41 5.72
C LYS A 273 -5.78 -19.62 6.45
N ALA A 274 -6.12 -18.47 7.04
CA ALA A 274 -5.19 -17.68 7.84
C ALA A 274 -4.64 -18.48 9.03
N ALA A 275 -5.50 -19.14 9.79
CA ALA A 275 -5.10 -19.98 10.93
C ALA A 275 -4.21 -21.17 10.52
N ALA A 276 -4.36 -21.69 9.31
CA ALA A 276 -3.52 -22.75 8.78
C ALA A 276 -2.18 -22.26 8.21
N ASN A 277 -2.07 -20.98 7.86
CA ASN A 277 -0.91 -20.41 7.17
C ASN A 277 0.29 -20.26 8.12
N PRO A 278 1.46 -20.89 7.79
CA PRO A 278 2.66 -20.81 8.64
C PRO A 278 3.20 -19.38 8.81
N MET A 279 3.08 -18.54 7.79
CA MET A 279 3.55 -17.15 7.88
C MET A 279 2.68 -16.32 8.82
N ILE A 280 1.36 -16.55 8.83
CA ILE A 280 0.45 -15.90 9.78
C ILE A 280 0.82 -16.25 11.22
N LYS A 281 1.14 -17.51 11.51
CA LYS A 281 1.63 -17.92 12.83
C LYS A 281 2.92 -17.21 13.20
N ILE A 282 3.87 -17.13 12.28
CA ILE A 282 5.13 -16.40 12.52
C ILE A 282 4.87 -14.92 12.77
N CYS A 283 4.04 -14.26 11.95
CA CYS A 283 3.82 -12.80 12.03
C CYS A 283 2.98 -12.37 13.24
N TYR A 284 1.97 -13.18 13.64
CA TYR A 284 0.94 -12.73 14.59
C TYR A 284 0.86 -13.56 15.88
N GLU A 285 1.44 -14.77 15.92
CA GLU A 285 1.44 -15.62 17.13
C GLU A 285 2.83 -15.73 17.76
N GLU A 286 3.85 -16.09 16.97
CA GLU A 286 5.23 -16.26 17.43
C GLU A 286 5.96 -14.91 17.57
N GLY A 287 5.81 -14.03 16.58
CA GLY A 287 6.48 -12.76 16.44
C GLY A 287 7.76 -12.84 15.60
N LEU A 288 7.91 -11.90 14.67
CA LEU A 288 9.04 -11.88 13.72
C LEU A 288 10.39 -11.68 14.42
N SER A 289 10.45 -10.88 15.48
CA SER A 289 11.69 -10.70 16.27
C SER A 289 12.05 -11.98 17.05
N HIS A 290 11.07 -12.71 17.57
CA HIS A 290 11.30 -14.01 18.19
C HIS A 290 11.75 -15.04 17.16
N TYR A 291 11.03 -15.16 16.03
CA TYR A 291 11.37 -16.07 14.94
C TYR A 291 12.78 -15.81 14.40
N ARG A 292 13.19 -14.54 14.26
CA ARG A 292 14.55 -14.17 13.86
C ARG A 292 15.62 -14.74 14.80
N ARG A 293 15.37 -14.75 16.09
CA ARG A 293 16.33 -15.22 17.11
C ARG A 293 16.39 -16.74 17.19
N HIS A 294 15.26 -17.42 17.06
CA HIS A 294 15.10 -18.83 17.39
C HIS A 294 14.70 -19.72 16.21
N GLY A 295 13.76 -19.28 15.37
CA GLY A 295 13.19 -20.08 14.28
C GLY A 295 14.04 -20.08 13.01
N ILE A 296 14.40 -18.92 12.49
CA ILE A 296 15.03 -18.77 11.18
C ILE A 296 16.38 -19.49 11.05
N LYS A 297 17.13 -19.61 12.14
CA LYS A 297 18.43 -20.29 12.15
C LYS A 297 18.34 -21.77 11.72
N LYS A 298 17.22 -22.41 12.07
CA LYS A 298 16.96 -23.81 11.68
C LYS A 298 16.72 -23.89 10.17
N SER A 299 15.85 -23.06 9.64
CA SER A 299 15.54 -22.99 8.20
C SER A 299 16.79 -22.67 7.37
N LEU A 300 17.60 -21.71 7.80
CA LEU A 300 18.83 -21.34 7.08
C LEU A 300 19.89 -22.44 7.09
N ARG A 301 20.07 -23.14 8.23
CA ARG A 301 21.05 -24.24 8.33
C ARG A 301 20.71 -25.40 7.40
N SER A 302 19.42 -25.75 7.27
CA SER A 302 18.99 -26.82 6.36
C SER A 302 19.27 -26.48 4.89
N GLN A 303 19.35 -25.18 4.56
CA GLN A 303 19.63 -24.68 3.21
C GLN A 303 21.10 -24.24 3.01
N GLY A 304 21.96 -24.42 4.00
CA GLY A 304 23.36 -23.95 3.92
C GLY A 304 23.52 -22.43 3.83
N LYS A 305 22.49 -21.67 4.24
CA LYS A 305 22.42 -20.22 4.12
C LYS A 305 22.70 -19.52 5.45
N LYS A 306 23.03 -18.23 5.38
CA LYS A 306 23.16 -17.30 6.51
C LYS A 306 22.35 -16.04 6.23
N LEU A 307 21.98 -15.32 7.30
CA LEU A 307 21.38 -13.99 7.15
C LEU A 307 22.35 -13.04 6.45
N PRO A 308 21.90 -12.25 5.44
CA PRO A 308 22.76 -11.33 4.70
C PRO A 308 23.35 -10.22 5.57
N GLY A 309 22.63 -9.80 6.61
CA GLY A 309 23.05 -8.72 7.49
C GLY A 309 22.02 -8.45 8.59
N LYS A 310 21.88 -7.18 8.98
CA LYS A 310 20.84 -6.71 9.90
C LYS A 310 19.84 -5.85 9.15
N CYS A 311 18.56 -6.08 9.41
CA CYS A 311 17.45 -5.33 8.87
C CYS A 311 16.78 -4.49 9.97
N SER A 312 16.53 -3.21 9.70
CA SER A 312 15.80 -2.31 10.61
C SER A 312 14.30 -2.25 10.33
N ASP A 313 13.87 -2.83 9.23
CA ASP A 313 12.49 -2.84 8.76
C ASP A 313 11.90 -4.25 8.89
N ILE A 314 10.76 -4.34 9.57
CA ILE A 314 10.05 -5.60 9.80
C ILE A 314 9.49 -6.19 8.49
N CYS A 315 9.03 -5.34 7.54
CA CYS A 315 8.47 -5.79 6.26
C CYS A 315 9.55 -6.40 5.35
N SER A 316 10.74 -5.79 5.27
CA SER A 316 11.88 -6.37 4.53
C SER A 316 12.30 -7.72 5.10
N PHE A 317 12.26 -7.88 6.42
CA PHE A 317 12.55 -9.17 7.05
C PHE A 317 11.42 -10.19 6.82
N CYS A 318 10.16 -9.78 6.86
CA CYS A 318 9.01 -10.63 6.53
C CYS A 318 9.11 -11.17 5.11
N ASP A 319 9.39 -10.30 4.12
CA ASP A 319 9.63 -10.70 2.72
C ASP A 319 10.74 -11.75 2.59
N TYR A 320 11.84 -11.58 3.34
CA TYR A 320 12.91 -12.58 3.38
C TYR A 320 12.45 -13.93 3.92
N VAL A 321 11.67 -13.93 5.00
CA VAL A 321 11.12 -15.16 5.60
C VAL A 321 10.17 -15.85 4.65
N CYS A 322 9.31 -15.10 3.95
CA CYS A 322 8.42 -15.63 2.92
C CYS A 322 9.21 -16.36 1.81
N LYS A 323 10.26 -15.71 1.28
CA LYS A 323 11.12 -16.29 0.21
C LYS A 323 11.87 -17.55 0.64
N ILE A 324 12.26 -17.64 1.92
CA ILE A 324 12.96 -18.84 2.44
C ILE A 324 12.00 -20.01 2.65
N ASN A 325 10.81 -19.74 3.15
CA ASN A 325 9.86 -20.81 3.49
C ASN A 325 9.12 -21.35 2.25
N ASN A 326 9.21 -20.66 1.11
CA ASN A 326 8.64 -21.11 -0.17
C ASN A 326 9.64 -21.91 -1.06
N GLN A 327 10.88 -22.11 -0.59
CA GLN A 327 11.90 -22.94 -1.24
C GLN A 327 11.97 -24.32 -0.57
#